data_74e19d02db7377789b8a4686de6063f7
#
_entry.id   74e19d02db7377789b8a4686de6063f7
#
_cell.length_a   1.000
_cell.length_b   1.000
_cell.length_c   1.000
_cell.angle_alpha   90.00
_cell.angle_beta   90.00
_cell.angle_gamma   90.00
#
_symmetry.space_group_name_H-M   'P 1'
#
loop_
_entity.id
_entity.type
_entity.pdbx_description
1 polymer ?
#
loop_
_entity_poly.entity_id
_entity_poly.type
_entity_poly.pdbx_seq_one_letter_code
_entity_poly.pdbx_strand_id
1 'polypeptide(L)'
;LVAGIQPRETLLAAATLAILFLMPARLTRYIPAQLAALVVVTLASLLLLDLDEVRRIGAITAGLPEFRLPVFSIDQWQIIFVDAIVLGVLGCIDALLTSVVADSLTRQEHNSNKELVGQGIGNVMSGLFGGLPGAGATMGTVVAIQSGARSALAGLVRVAILIVVVLWAADLTAVIPLAVLAGIALKVGINIIDWGFLKRAHRISPKGSVVTYSVILLTVFVDLIVAVGIGLFVANVMTVMRLSELQAADVKAVTDPDSPDIELSPYEKDMLQEAGNKVLLLYMRGSIIFGASRAISRRNSEVEGLEALVVDMTDMKHLGVSSSLALEQAILDMVSAGKAVYVAGAGEQPRRRMENLGLLEHIPPKHFQDTRANALQLAVFGPAGTANEDMEDNNADAKTPDSEG
;
A
#
# COMPACT_ATOMS: atom_id res chain seq x y z
N LEU A 1 -5.27 -32.27 -21.99
CA LEU A 1 -4.06 -32.29 -21.15
C LEU A 1 -3.58 -33.75 -20.88
N VAL A 2 -4.46 -34.71 -20.67
CA VAL A 2 -4.08 -36.12 -20.34
C VAL A 2 -3.55 -36.90 -21.56
N ALA A 3 -3.99 -36.55 -22.75
CA ALA A 3 -3.61 -37.29 -24.00
C ALA A 3 -2.16 -37.02 -24.48
N GLY A 4 -1.42 -36.15 -23.84
CA GLY A 4 -0.03 -35.77 -24.21
C GLY A 4 1.04 -36.18 -23.19
N ILE A 5 0.71 -36.99 -22.19
CA ILE A 5 1.68 -37.45 -21.20
C ILE A 5 2.64 -38.45 -21.80
N GLN A 6 3.92 -38.07 -21.87
CA GLN A 6 4.98 -38.97 -22.32
C GLN A 6 5.62 -39.65 -21.09
N PRO A 7 5.52 -40.98 -20.95
CA PRO A 7 5.97 -41.70 -19.74
C PRO A 7 7.45 -41.46 -19.43
N ARG A 8 8.30 -41.39 -20.46
CA ARG A 8 9.75 -41.17 -20.30
C ARG A 8 10.07 -39.76 -19.76
N GLU A 9 9.44 -38.72 -20.30
CA GLU A 9 9.60 -37.37 -19.81
C GLU A 9 9.08 -37.19 -18.38
N THR A 10 7.93 -37.82 -18.07
CA THR A 10 7.38 -37.85 -16.71
C THR A 10 8.32 -38.53 -15.73
N LEU A 11 8.97 -39.64 -16.12
CA LEU A 11 9.94 -40.34 -15.30
C LEU A 11 11.17 -39.44 -15.01
N LEU A 12 11.70 -38.75 -16.04
CA LEU A 12 12.82 -37.81 -15.87
C LEU A 12 12.46 -36.63 -14.95
N ALA A 13 11.27 -36.08 -15.11
CA ALA A 13 10.79 -34.99 -14.21
C ALA A 13 10.62 -35.50 -12.77
N ALA A 14 10.07 -36.71 -12.57
CA ALA A 14 9.93 -37.34 -11.26
C ALA A 14 11.30 -37.67 -10.64
N ALA A 15 12.25 -38.16 -11.41
CA ALA A 15 13.63 -38.40 -10.94
C ALA A 15 14.31 -37.09 -10.51
N THR A 16 14.12 -36.01 -11.29
CA THR A 16 14.59 -34.67 -10.94
C THR A 16 14.01 -34.22 -9.62
N LEU A 17 12.68 -34.29 -9.44
CA LEU A 17 12.01 -33.97 -8.20
C LEU A 17 12.50 -34.83 -7.02
N ALA A 18 12.68 -36.14 -7.24
CA ALA A 18 13.21 -37.03 -6.21
C ALA A 18 14.59 -36.55 -5.71
N ILE A 19 15.50 -36.20 -6.60
CA ILE A 19 16.81 -35.68 -6.22
C ILE A 19 16.66 -34.35 -5.43
N LEU A 20 15.80 -33.45 -5.92
CA LEU A 20 15.60 -32.12 -5.29
C LEU A 20 14.97 -32.21 -3.90
N PHE A 21 14.18 -33.23 -3.60
CA PHE A 21 13.55 -33.43 -2.30
C PHE A 21 14.33 -34.31 -1.34
N LEU A 22 15.05 -35.33 -1.87
CA LEU A 22 15.71 -36.35 -1.07
C LEU A 22 17.19 -36.04 -0.80
N MET A 23 17.78 -35.08 -1.52
CA MET A 23 19.19 -34.73 -1.36
C MET A 23 19.47 -34.25 0.05
N PRO A 24 20.40 -34.91 0.79
CA PRO A 24 20.69 -34.54 2.17
C PRO A 24 21.37 -33.17 2.26
N ALA A 25 21.03 -32.41 3.31
CA ALA A 25 21.56 -31.07 3.56
C ALA A 25 23.10 -31.00 3.61
N ARG A 26 23.77 -32.08 3.98
CA ARG A 26 25.23 -32.18 3.99
C ARG A 26 25.82 -32.04 2.58
N LEU A 27 25.15 -32.65 1.59
CA LEU A 27 25.62 -32.63 0.20
C LEU A 27 25.24 -31.31 -0.48
N THR A 28 24.05 -30.76 -0.15
CA THR A 28 23.58 -29.47 -0.68
C THR A 28 24.49 -28.30 -0.30
N ARG A 29 25.28 -28.43 0.77
CA ARG A 29 26.30 -27.45 1.17
C ARG A 29 27.44 -27.30 0.16
N TYR A 30 27.78 -28.37 -0.55
CA TYR A 30 28.90 -28.38 -1.53
C TYR A 30 28.39 -28.22 -2.97
N ILE A 31 27.28 -28.84 -3.30
CA ILE A 31 26.69 -28.85 -4.65
C ILE A 31 25.22 -28.50 -4.53
N PRO A 32 24.75 -27.38 -5.15
CA PRO A 32 23.31 -27.05 -5.17
C PRO A 32 22.49 -28.21 -5.73
N ALA A 33 21.37 -28.54 -5.07
CA ALA A 33 20.55 -29.70 -5.45
C ALA A 33 20.03 -29.58 -6.91
N GLN A 34 19.75 -28.36 -7.37
CA GLN A 34 19.32 -28.09 -8.75
C GLN A 34 20.40 -28.46 -9.76
N LEU A 35 21.67 -28.13 -9.47
CA LEU A 35 22.79 -28.44 -10.33
C LEU A 35 23.05 -29.96 -10.34
N ALA A 36 23.00 -30.61 -9.19
CA ALA A 36 23.13 -32.04 -9.08
C ALA A 36 22.02 -32.80 -9.88
N ALA A 37 20.77 -32.35 -9.71
CA ALA A 37 19.64 -32.92 -10.45
C ALA A 37 19.81 -32.72 -11.96
N LEU A 38 20.20 -31.52 -12.38
CA LEU A 38 20.43 -31.20 -13.79
C LEU A 38 21.48 -32.14 -14.39
N VAL A 39 22.66 -32.26 -13.76
CA VAL A 39 23.76 -33.10 -14.30
C VAL A 39 23.41 -34.57 -14.26
N VAL A 40 22.95 -35.09 -13.11
CA VAL A 40 22.70 -36.52 -12.93
C VAL A 40 21.59 -37.00 -13.86
N VAL A 41 20.45 -36.29 -13.92
CA VAL A 41 19.33 -36.73 -14.75
C VAL A 41 19.62 -36.55 -16.24
N THR A 42 20.36 -35.49 -16.62
CA THR A 42 20.80 -35.32 -18.02
C THR A 42 21.74 -36.45 -18.44
N LEU A 43 22.75 -36.78 -17.63
CA LEU A 43 23.64 -37.89 -17.90
C LEU A 43 22.88 -39.23 -17.96
N ALA A 44 21.97 -39.48 -17.02
CA ALA A 44 21.14 -40.68 -17.04
C ALA A 44 20.28 -40.77 -18.33
N SER A 45 19.73 -39.60 -18.79
CA SER A 45 18.97 -39.54 -20.04
C SER A 45 19.80 -39.81 -21.29
N LEU A 46 21.08 -39.46 -21.28
CA LEU A 46 22.02 -39.70 -22.38
C LEU A 46 22.50 -41.18 -22.44
N LEU A 47 22.55 -41.82 -21.26
CA LEU A 47 23.00 -43.22 -21.16
C LEU A 47 21.89 -44.25 -21.35
N LEU A 48 20.63 -43.87 -20.99
CA LEU A 48 19.51 -44.81 -20.94
C LEU A 48 18.47 -44.61 -22.05
N LEU A 49 18.49 -43.45 -22.74
CA LEU A 49 17.51 -43.05 -23.73
C LEU A 49 18.19 -42.55 -25.01
N ASP A 50 17.61 -42.84 -26.16
CA ASP A 50 18.08 -42.22 -27.40
C ASP A 50 17.79 -40.72 -27.44
N LEU A 51 18.59 -39.97 -28.20
CA LEU A 51 18.51 -38.49 -28.25
C LEU A 51 17.15 -37.99 -28.71
N ASP A 52 16.50 -38.75 -29.60
CA ASP A 52 15.21 -38.36 -30.23
C ASP A 52 13.98 -38.83 -29.40
N GLU A 53 14.18 -39.60 -28.35
CA GLU A 53 13.09 -40.09 -27.49
C GLU A 53 12.55 -39.11 -26.48
N VAL A 54 13.30 -38.03 -26.24
CA VAL A 54 13.02 -37.03 -25.20
C VAL A 54 13.28 -35.64 -25.74
N ARG A 55 12.33 -34.74 -25.53
CA ARG A 55 12.51 -33.33 -25.91
C ARG A 55 13.65 -32.70 -25.12
N ARG A 56 14.58 -32.08 -25.83
CA ARG A 56 15.75 -31.40 -25.30
C ARG A 56 15.70 -29.92 -25.65
N ILE A 57 16.58 -29.08 -25.01
CA ILE A 57 16.66 -27.67 -25.32
C ILE A 57 16.95 -27.42 -26.78
N GLY A 58 17.79 -28.31 -27.39
CA GLY A 58 18.24 -28.15 -28.76
C GLY A 58 19.39 -27.17 -28.92
N ALA A 59 19.84 -26.95 -30.16
CA ALA A 59 20.98 -26.10 -30.44
C ALA A 59 20.67 -24.63 -30.10
N ILE A 60 21.45 -24.07 -29.20
CA ILE A 60 21.45 -22.64 -28.89
C ILE A 60 22.50 -21.99 -29.77
N THR A 61 22.15 -20.92 -30.48
CA THR A 61 23.10 -20.12 -31.24
C THR A 61 24.13 -19.53 -30.28
N ALA A 62 25.36 -20.07 -30.35
CA ALA A 62 26.48 -19.52 -29.61
C ALA A 62 26.87 -18.17 -30.23
N GLY A 63 26.95 -17.14 -29.39
CA GLY A 63 27.35 -15.81 -29.84
C GLY A 63 26.81 -14.69 -28.96
N LEU A 64 27.39 -13.54 -29.07
CA LEU A 64 26.85 -12.33 -28.46
C LEU A 64 25.58 -11.89 -29.22
N PRO A 65 24.57 -11.40 -28.53
CA PRO A 65 23.36 -10.91 -29.18
C PRO A 65 23.71 -9.72 -30.09
N GLU A 66 23.15 -9.74 -31.29
CA GLU A 66 23.32 -8.64 -32.26
C GLU A 66 22.41 -7.49 -31.91
N PHE A 67 22.89 -6.28 -32.16
CA PHE A 67 22.06 -5.08 -32.05
C PHE A 67 20.98 -5.12 -33.13
N ARG A 68 19.71 -5.08 -32.70
CA ARG A 68 18.53 -5.09 -33.59
C ARG A 68 17.57 -4.02 -33.15
N LEU A 69 17.31 -3.06 -34.04
CA LEU A 69 16.23 -2.12 -33.80
C LEU A 69 14.88 -2.84 -33.87
N PRO A 70 14.01 -2.64 -32.88
CA PRO A 70 12.67 -3.22 -32.92
C PRO A 70 11.91 -2.76 -34.17
N VAL A 71 11.34 -3.72 -34.88
CA VAL A 71 10.48 -3.44 -36.05
C VAL A 71 9.04 -3.69 -35.59
N PHE A 72 8.21 -2.65 -35.70
CA PHE A 72 6.79 -2.75 -35.34
C PHE A 72 5.94 -2.20 -36.49
N SER A 73 4.78 -2.84 -36.70
CA SER A 73 3.76 -2.32 -37.61
C SER A 73 2.86 -1.30 -36.90
N ILE A 74 2.39 -0.31 -37.63
CA ILE A 74 1.49 0.72 -37.10
C ILE A 74 0.19 0.08 -36.57
N ASP A 75 -0.25 -1.04 -37.14
CA ASP A 75 -1.47 -1.73 -36.71
C ASP A 75 -1.37 -2.40 -35.34
N GLN A 76 -0.15 -2.66 -34.85
CA GLN A 76 0.11 -3.31 -33.57
C GLN A 76 0.42 -2.33 -32.42
N TRP A 77 0.48 -1.02 -32.70
CA TRP A 77 0.93 -0.03 -31.72
C TRP A 77 0.11 -0.05 -30.42
N GLN A 78 -1.21 -0.27 -30.51
CA GLN A 78 -2.08 -0.30 -29.33
C GLN A 78 -1.74 -1.49 -28.42
N ILE A 79 -1.55 -2.68 -29.00
CA ILE A 79 -1.20 -3.88 -28.24
C ILE A 79 0.17 -3.69 -27.60
N ILE A 80 1.16 -3.23 -28.38
CA ILE A 80 2.52 -3.00 -27.88
C ILE A 80 2.53 -1.98 -26.75
N PHE A 81 1.76 -0.88 -26.87
CA PHE A 81 1.70 0.16 -25.85
C PHE A 81 1.05 -0.31 -24.56
N VAL A 82 -0.08 -1.04 -24.66
CA VAL A 82 -0.76 -1.61 -23.51
C VAL A 82 0.12 -2.63 -22.82
N ASP A 83 0.70 -3.57 -23.56
CA ASP A 83 1.58 -4.60 -23.01
C ASP A 83 2.84 -3.99 -22.37
N ALA A 84 3.42 -2.95 -22.98
CA ALA A 84 4.56 -2.24 -22.43
C ALA A 84 4.24 -1.56 -21.09
N ILE A 85 3.06 -0.92 -20.94
CA ILE A 85 2.61 -0.33 -19.68
C ILE A 85 2.42 -1.42 -18.64
N VAL A 86 1.72 -2.48 -19.00
CA VAL A 86 1.41 -3.57 -18.06
C VAL A 86 2.67 -4.28 -17.59
N LEU A 87 3.56 -4.67 -18.50
CA LEU A 87 4.85 -5.28 -18.18
C LEU A 87 5.75 -4.32 -17.40
N GLY A 88 5.71 -3.02 -17.75
CA GLY A 88 6.43 -1.99 -17.02
C GLY A 88 5.98 -1.86 -15.57
N VAL A 89 4.66 -1.76 -15.33
CA VAL A 89 4.09 -1.70 -13.97
C VAL A 89 4.39 -2.98 -13.19
N LEU A 90 4.20 -4.14 -13.80
CA LEU A 90 4.50 -5.42 -13.17
C LEU A 90 6.00 -5.53 -12.81
N GLY A 91 6.88 -5.14 -13.74
CA GLY A 91 8.32 -5.12 -13.51
C GLY A 91 8.73 -4.17 -12.39
N CYS A 92 8.11 -2.99 -12.28
CA CYS A 92 8.32 -2.05 -11.18
C CYS A 92 7.92 -2.65 -9.84
N ILE A 93 6.75 -3.28 -9.77
CA ILE A 93 6.25 -3.92 -8.53
C ILE A 93 7.22 -5.02 -8.10
N ASP A 94 7.63 -5.89 -9.01
CA ASP A 94 8.50 -7.02 -8.72
C ASP A 94 9.92 -6.59 -8.30
N ALA A 95 10.47 -5.58 -8.98
CA ALA A 95 11.77 -4.99 -8.64
C ALA A 95 11.74 -4.35 -7.24
N LEU A 96 10.71 -3.56 -6.92
CA LEU A 96 10.58 -2.92 -5.60
C LEU A 96 10.31 -3.94 -4.49
N LEU A 97 9.47 -4.95 -4.72
CA LEU A 97 9.28 -6.05 -3.78
C LEU A 97 10.59 -6.78 -3.48
N THR A 98 11.38 -7.07 -4.51
CA THR A 98 12.70 -7.68 -4.37
C THR A 98 13.64 -6.82 -3.52
N SER A 99 13.62 -5.50 -3.76
CA SER A 99 14.43 -4.54 -3.00
C SER A 99 14.02 -4.47 -1.53
N VAL A 100 12.72 -4.44 -1.23
CA VAL A 100 12.20 -4.46 0.16
C VAL A 100 12.60 -5.75 0.89
N VAL A 101 12.54 -6.90 0.21
CA VAL A 101 13.02 -8.17 0.78
C VAL A 101 14.53 -8.12 1.05
N ALA A 102 15.32 -7.56 0.12
CA ALA A 102 16.75 -7.38 0.30
C ALA A 102 17.07 -6.46 1.49
N ASP A 103 16.36 -5.33 1.64
CA ASP A 103 16.50 -4.41 2.78
C ASP A 103 16.26 -5.11 4.11
N SER A 104 15.20 -5.93 4.18
CA SER A 104 14.88 -6.68 5.40
C SER A 104 15.97 -7.66 5.82
N LEU A 105 16.68 -8.24 4.84
CA LEU A 105 17.76 -9.20 5.07
C LEU A 105 19.11 -8.52 5.36
N THR A 106 19.40 -7.40 4.69
CA THR A 106 20.67 -6.68 4.80
C THR A 106 20.65 -5.59 5.86
N ARG A 107 19.46 -5.16 6.30
CA ARG A 107 19.21 -3.99 7.17
C ARG A 107 19.77 -2.69 6.57
N GLN A 108 19.69 -2.56 5.27
CA GLN A 108 20.08 -1.37 4.51
C GLN A 108 18.87 -0.90 3.70
N GLU A 109 18.69 0.41 3.59
CA GLU A 109 17.61 0.99 2.78
C GLU A 109 18.08 1.19 1.34
N HIS A 110 17.28 0.72 0.38
CA HIS A 110 17.53 0.95 -1.03
C HIS A 110 16.97 2.30 -1.49
N ASN A 111 17.44 2.78 -2.63
CA ASN A 111 16.85 3.93 -3.29
C ASN A 111 15.92 3.46 -4.41
N SER A 112 14.61 3.47 -4.14
CA SER A 112 13.57 2.99 -5.06
C SER A 112 13.63 3.66 -6.45
N ASN A 113 13.92 4.98 -6.49
CA ASN A 113 14.01 5.69 -7.77
C ASN A 113 15.19 5.24 -8.61
N LYS A 114 16.35 5.01 -7.99
CA LYS A 114 17.55 4.49 -8.69
C LYS A 114 17.33 3.08 -9.19
N GLU A 115 16.66 2.24 -8.39
CA GLU A 115 16.32 0.87 -8.76
C GLU A 115 15.43 0.85 -10.01
N LEU A 116 14.33 1.61 -10.00
CA LEU A 116 13.40 1.68 -11.13
C LEU A 116 14.06 2.26 -12.39
N VAL A 117 14.88 3.30 -12.26
CA VAL A 117 15.63 3.86 -13.41
C VAL A 117 16.61 2.84 -13.95
N GLY A 118 17.35 2.14 -13.09
CA GLY A 118 18.28 1.08 -13.48
C GLY A 118 17.58 -0.06 -14.21
N GLN A 119 16.45 -0.52 -13.68
CA GLN A 119 15.60 -1.55 -14.30
C GLN A 119 15.08 -1.09 -15.68
N GLY A 120 14.62 0.16 -15.78
CA GLY A 120 14.16 0.72 -17.05
C GLY A 120 15.26 0.77 -18.11
N ILE A 121 16.45 1.27 -17.76
CA ILE A 121 17.61 1.30 -18.67
C ILE A 121 18.00 -0.13 -19.09
N GLY A 122 18.03 -1.09 -18.13
CA GLY A 122 18.32 -2.49 -18.42
C GLY A 122 17.33 -3.08 -19.43
N ASN A 123 16.04 -2.81 -19.28
CA ASN A 123 15.01 -3.31 -20.18
C ASN A 123 15.08 -2.67 -21.57
N VAL A 124 15.39 -1.36 -21.68
CA VAL A 124 15.63 -0.70 -22.97
C VAL A 124 16.82 -1.35 -23.69
N MET A 125 17.93 -1.57 -22.96
CA MET A 125 19.09 -2.25 -23.54
C MET A 125 18.76 -3.68 -23.95
N SER A 126 18.04 -4.44 -23.13
CA SER A 126 17.59 -5.79 -23.50
C SER A 126 16.78 -5.78 -24.79
N GLY A 127 15.82 -4.86 -24.94
CA GLY A 127 15.00 -4.73 -26.14
C GLY A 127 15.82 -4.40 -27.41
N LEU A 128 16.85 -3.55 -27.29
CA LEU A 128 17.75 -3.21 -28.41
C LEU A 128 18.61 -4.39 -28.88
N PHE A 129 18.83 -5.38 -28.03
CA PHE A 129 19.50 -6.63 -28.36
C PHE A 129 18.55 -7.81 -28.60
N GLY A 130 17.24 -7.52 -28.78
CA GLY A 130 16.22 -8.55 -29.04
C GLY A 130 15.91 -9.44 -27.85
N GLY A 131 16.28 -9.00 -26.64
CA GLY A 131 16.00 -9.72 -25.39
C GLY A 131 14.59 -9.46 -24.86
N LEU A 132 14.15 -10.34 -23.97
CA LEU A 132 12.88 -10.16 -23.24
C LEU A 132 13.03 -9.11 -22.11
N PRO A 133 11.94 -8.43 -21.72
CA PRO A 133 11.94 -7.59 -20.54
C PRO A 133 12.18 -8.43 -19.28
N GLY A 134 12.95 -7.90 -18.34
CA GLY A 134 13.24 -8.53 -17.07
C GLY A 134 12.75 -7.70 -15.89
N ALA A 135 12.69 -8.33 -14.72
CA ALA A 135 12.36 -7.71 -13.45
C ALA A 135 13.24 -8.23 -12.32
N GLY A 136 13.02 -7.75 -11.10
CA GLY A 136 13.76 -8.20 -9.92
C GLY A 136 13.53 -9.69 -9.64
N ALA A 137 14.60 -10.44 -9.41
CA ALA A 137 14.53 -11.87 -9.08
C ALA A 137 14.68 -12.10 -7.58
N THR A 138 13.56 -12.06 -6.84
CA THR A 138 13.54 -12.16 -5.37
C THR A 138 14.30 -13.37 -4.85
N MET A 139 14.03 -14.58 -5.39
CA MET A 139 14.72 -15.79 -4.95
C MET A 139 16.21 -15.76 -5.23
N GLY A 140 16.63 -15.29 -6.41
CA GLY A 140 18.05 -15.14 -6.76
C GLY A 140 18.77 -14.17 -5.83
N THR A 141 18.12 -13.06 -5.48
CA THR A 141 18.64 -12.06 -4.56
C THR A 141 18.74 -12.60 -3.14
N VAL A 142 17.71 -13.27 -2.63
CA VAL A 142 17.71 -13.90 -1.29
C VAL A 142 18.85 -14.93 -1.17
N VAL A 143 18.98 -15.82 -2.14
CA VAL A 143 20.04 -16.84 -2.16
C VAL A 143 21.41 -16.19 -2.21
N ALA A 144 21.62 -15.17 -3.04
CA ALA A 144 22.88 -14.45 -3.12
C ALA A 144 23.26 -13.80 -1.77
N ILE A 145 22.31 -13.09 -1.12
CA ILE A 145 22.53 -12.46 0.19
C ILE A 145 22.84 -13.52 1.27
N GLN A 146 22.09 -14.62 1.32
CA GLN A 146 22.30 -15.71 2.27
C GLN A 146 23.65 -16.41 2.05
N SER A 147 24.14 -16.43 0.80
CA SER A 147 25.47 -16.95 0.45
C SER A 147 26.61 -15.98 0.73
N GLY A 148 26.32 -14.78 1.25
CA GLY A 148 27.30 -13.79 1.67
C GLY A 148 27.54 -12.66 0.66
N ALA A 149 26.74 -12.51 -0.38
CA ALA A 149 26.83 -11.38 -1.29
C ALA A 149 26.46 -10.07 -0.55
N ARG A 150 27.32 -9.04 -0.69
CA ARG A 150 27.15 -7.73 -0.04
C ARG A 150 27.22 -6.55 -1.00
N SER A 151 27.37 -6.83 -2.28
CA SER A 151 27.52 -5.79 -3.31
C SER A 151 27.01 -6.26 -4.67
N ALA A 152 26.81 -5.31 -5.58
CA ALA A 152 26.44 -5.56 -6.97
C ALA A 152 27.46 -6.45 -7.73
N LEU A 153 28.67 -6.61 -7.21
CA LEU A 153 29.71 -7.45 -7.81
C LEU A 153 29.24 -8.90 -8.01
N ALA A 154 28.44 -9.43 -7.08
CA ALA A 154 27.86 -10.77 -7.22
C ALA A 154 26.99 -10.90 -8.47
N GLY A 155 26.21 -9.86 -8.79
CA GLY A 155 25.42 -9.79 -10.03
C GLY A 155 26.29 -9.74 -11.29
N LEU A 156 27.35 -8.93 -11.27
CA LEU A 156 28.30 -8.84 -12.38
C LEU A 156 29.03 -10.15 -12.65
N VAL A 157 29.49 -10.83 -11.59
CA VAL A 157 30.11 -12.16 -11.70
C VAL A 157 29.13 -13.18 -12.29
N ARG A 158 27.87 -13.17 -11.85
CA ARG A 158 26.83 -14.02 -12.44
C ARG A 158 26.66 -13.78 -13.94
N VAL A 159 26.61 -12.50 -14.36
CA VAL A 159 26.50 -12.14 -15.79
C VAL A 159 27.74 -12.61 -16.55
N ALA A 160 28.94 -12.42 -16.02
CA ALA A 160 30.17 -12.90 -16.64
C ALA A 160 30.17 -14.43 -16.83
N ILE A 161 29.74 -15.18 -15.81
CA ILE A 161 29.61 -16.66 -15.92
C ILE A 161 28.58 -17.02 -17.02
N LEU A 162 27.46 -16.34 -17.08
CA LEU A 162 26.44 -16.59 -18.11
C LEU A 162 26.97 -16.33 -19.52
N ILE A 163 27.75 -15.25 -19.70
CA ILE A 163 28.40 -14.97 -21.00
C ILE A 163 29.37 -16.10 -21.38
N VAL A 164 30.18 -16.57 -20.43
CA VAL A 164 31.10 -17.71 -20.67
C VAL A 164 30.30 -18.97 -21.08
N VAL A 165 29.20 -19.26 -20.38
CA VAL A 165 28.36 -20.43 -20.71
C VAL A 165 27.75 -20.28 -22.12
N VAL A 166 27.22 -19.11 -22.47
CA VAL A 166 26.62 -18.89 -23.81
C VAL A 166 27.66 -18.98 -24.93
N LEU A 167 28.88 -18.50 -24.71
CA LEU A 167 29.92 -18.48 -25.75
C LEU A 167 30.60 -19.83 -25.96
N TRP A 168 30.80 -20.61 -24.88
CA TRP A 168 31.64 -21.82 -24.95
C TRP A 168 30.95 -23.12 -24.51
N ALA A 169 29.85 -23.02 -23.76
CA ALA A 169 29.14 -24.18 -23.23
C ALA A 169 27.73 -24.33 -23.79
N ALA A 170 27.40 -23.61 -24.85
CA ALA A 170 26.07 -23.66 -25.50
C ALA A 170 25.70 -25.10 -25.92
N ASP A 171 26.65 -25.84 -26.51
CA ASP A 171 26.43 -27.24 -26.92
C ASP A 171 26.16 -28.18 -25.74
N LEU A 172 26.77 -27.90 -24.58
CA LEU A 172 26.50 -28.69 -23.35
C LEU A 172 25.08 -28.48 -22.85
N THR A 173 24.49 -27.34 -23.12
CA THR A 173 23.09 -27.06 -22.72
C THR A 173 22.07 -27.67 -23.69
N ALA A 174 22.46 -27.90 -24.93
CA ALA A 174 21.59 -28.43 -25.98
C ALA A 174 21.03 -29.83 -25.63
N VAL A 175 21.82 -30.62 -24.93
CA VAL A 175 21.46 -32.01 -24.56
C VAL A 175 20.58 -32.12 -23.33
N ILE A 176 20.31 -31.05 -22.64
CA ILE A 176 19.48 -31.03 -21.41
C ILE A 176 18.01 -31.32 -21.73
N PRO A 177 17.40 -32.37 -21.13
CA PRO A 177 15.99 -32.64 -21.33
C PRO A 177 15.07 -31.54 -20.76
N LEU A 178 14.05 -31.12 -21.49
CA LEU A 178 13.06 -30.15 -20.99
C LEU A 178 12.33 -30.65 -19.75
N ALA A 179 12.17 -31.95 -19.59
CA ALA A 179 11.58 -32.59 -18.42
C ALA A 179 12.37 -32.28 -17.12
N VAL A 180 13.71 -32.17 -17.20
CA VAL A 180 14.56 -31.80 -16.06
C VAL A 180 14.30 -30.39 -15.66
N LEU A 181 14.24 -29.49 -16.62
CA LEU A 181 13.92 -28.06 -16.35
C LEU A 181 12.52 -27.90 -15.77
N ALA A 182 11.54 -28.65 -16.26
CA ALA A 182 10.20 -28.66 -15.71
C ALA A 182 10.16 -29.12 -14.24
N GLY A 183 10.92 -30.17 -13.89
CA GLY A 183 11.07 -30.65 -12.51
C GLY A 183 11.71 -29.60 -11.60
N ILE A 184 12.76 -28.91 -12.07
CA ILE A 184 13.39 -27.81 -11.34
C ILE A 184 12.41 -26.63 -11.18
N ALA A 185 11.72 -26.24 -12.25
CA ALA A 185 10.74 -25.16 -12.22
C ALA A 185 9.59 -25.45 -11.24
N LEU A 186 9.09 -26.68 -11.20
CA LEU A 186 8.06 -27.08 -10.24
C LEU A 186 8.55 -26.96 -8.79
N LYS A 187 9.76 -27.42 -8.50
CA LYS A 187 10.37 -27.28 -7.17
C LYS A 187 10.57 -25.83 -6.77
N VAL A 188 11.03 -24.99 -7.70
CA VAL A 188 11.17 -23.54 -7.48
C VAL A 188 9.81 -22.91 -7.20
N GLY A 189 8.79 -23.25 -8.00
CA GLY A 189 7.41 -22.79 -7.78
C GLY A 189 6.88 -23.14 -6.38
N ILE A 190 7.08 -24.37 -5.93
CA ILE A 190 6.70 -24.82 -4.57
C ILE A 190 7.43 -24.01 -3.49
N ASN A 191 8.71 -23.68 -3.70
CA ASN A 191 9.53 -22.93 -2.74
C ASN A 191 9.21 -21.43 -2.70
N ILE A 192 8.70 -20.87 -3.79
CA ILE A 192 8.29 -19.45 -3.86
C ILE A 192 6.99 -19.20 -3.09
N ILE A 193 6.11 -20.22 -3.00
CA ILE A 193 4.87 -20.10 -2.25
C ILE A 193 5.17 -19.87 -0.77
N ASP A 194 4.67 -18.76 -0.24
CA ASP A 194 4.69 -18.50 1.21
C ASP A 194 3.59 -19.32 1.91
N TRP A 195 3.91 -20.59 2.19
CA TRP A 195 3.03 -21.50 2.91
C TRP A 195 2.67 -20.99 4.31
N GLY A 196 3.60 -20.24 4.94
CA GLY A 196 3.40 -19.64 6.24
C GLY A 196 2.30 -18.58 6.21
N PHE A 197 2.34 -17.71 5.21
CA PHE A 197 1.31 -16.71 4.99
C PHE A 197 -0.03 -17.36 4.61
N LEU A 198 -0.05 -18.23 3.61
CA LEU A 198 -1.29 -18.90 3.17
C LEU A 198 -2.04 -19.56 4.32
N LYS A 199 -1.33 -20.31 5.18
CA LYS A 199 -1.96 -20.97 6.35
C LYS A 199 -2.51 -20.01 7.40
N ARG A 200 -1.98 -18.79 7.49
CA ARG A 200 -2.37 -17.79 8.52
C ARG A 200 -3.21 -16.65 7.98
N ALA A 201 -3.28 -16.47 6.66
CA ALA A 201 -3.95 -15.34 6.02
C ALA A 201 -5.37 -15.10 6.56
N HIS A 202 -6.17 -16.16 6.69
CA HIS A 202 -7.55 -16.09 7.18
C HIS A 202 -7.67 -15.61 8.64
N ARG A 203 -6.60 -15.79 9.45
CA ARG A 203 -6.57 -15.34 10.86
C ARG A 203 -6.15 -13.87 10.97
N ILE A 204 -5.37 -13.37 10.00
CA ILE A 204 -4.88 -11.98 10.00
C ILE A 204 -5.98 -11.05 9.47
N SER A 205 -6.57 -11.37 8.35
CA SER A 205 -7.64 -10.57 7.73
C SER A 205 -8.54 -11.47 6.87
N PRO A 206 -9.76 -11.77 7.30
CA PRO A 206 -10.69 -12.56 6.49
C PRO A 206 -10.97 -11.91 5.12
N LYS A 207 -11.21 -10.60 5.09
CA LYS A 207 -11.43 -9.83 3.86
C LYS A 207 -10.21 -9.83 2.94
N GLY A 208 -9.00 -9.61 3.50
CA GLY A 208 -7.75 -9.67 2.76
C GLY A 208 -7.45 -11.06 2.20
N SER A 209 -7.80 -12.12 2.93
CA SER A 209 -7.64 -13.50 2.46
C SER A 209 -8.49 -13.82 1.24
N VAL A 210 -9.74 -13.36 1.23
CA VAL A 210 -10.62 -13.53 0.06
C VAL A 210 -9.98 -12.88 -1.17
N VAL A 211 -9.47 -11.67 -1.03
CA VAL A 211 -8.77 -10.99 -2.15
C VAL A 211 -7.55 -11.79 -2.59
N THR A 212 -6.71 -12.24 -1.66
CA THR A 212 -5.50 -13.01 -1.97
C THR A 212 -5.82 -14.30 -2.73
N TYR A 213 -6.77 -15.09 -2.21
CA TYR A 213 -7.15 -16.36 -2.89
C TYR A 213 -7.84 -16.08 -4.23
N SER A 214 -8.64 -15.03 -4.35
CA SER A 214 -9.25 -14.66 -5.63
C SER A 214 -8.20 -14.27 -6.67
N VAL A 215 -7.17 -13.50 -6.27
CA VAL A 215 -6.05 -13.12 -7.15
C VAL A 215 -5.29 -14.36 -7.59
N ILE A 216 -4.99 -15.31 -6.69
CA ILE A 216 -4.33 -16.57 -7.04
C ILE A 216 -5.15 -17.36 -8.06
N LEU A 217 -6.46 -17.50 -7.84
CA LEU A 217 -7.36 -18.20 -8.77
C LEU A 217 -7.43 -17.51 -10.14
N LEU A 218 -7.57 -16.18 -10.15
CA LEU A 218 -7.58 -15.39 -11.38
C LEU A 218 -6.25 -15.53 -12.14
N THR A 219 -5.10 -15.52 -11.43
CA THR A 219 -3.78 -15.71 -12.05
C THR A 219 -3.67 -17.07 -12.75
N VAL A 220 -4.22 -18.13 -12.12
CA VAL A 220 -4.10 -19.50 -12.66
C VAL A 220 -5.10 -19.77 -13.80
N PHE A 221 -6.34 -19.27 -13.68
CA PHE A 221 -7.43 -19.63 -14.58
C PHE A 221 -7.78 -18.61 -15.65
N VAL A 222 -7.36 -17.35 -15.46
CA VAL A 222 -7.65 -16.25 -16.40
C VAL A 222 -6.34 -15.72 -16.97
N ASP A 223 -5.69 -14.81 -16.26
CA ASP A 223 -4.46 -14.15 -16.69
C ASP A 223 -3.82 -13.40 -15.51
N LEU A 224 -2.48 -13.39 -15.46
CA LEU A 224 -1.70 -12.73 -14.41
C LEU A 224 -1.95 -11.22 -14.37
N ILE A 225 -2.01 -10.56 -15.53
CA ILE A 225 -2.15 -9.11 -15.67
C ILE A 225 -3.51 -8.67 -15.15
N VAL A 226 -4.56 -9.36 -15.59
CA VAL A 226 -5.93 -9.13 -15.13
C VAL A 226 -6.05 -9.36 -13.62
N ALA A 227 -5.43 -10.43 -13.11
CA ALA A 227 -5.44 -10.76 -11.69
C ALA A 227 -4.77 -9.68 -10.84
N VAL A 228 -3.61 -9.19 -11.25
CA VAL A 228 -2.87 -8.10 -10.56
C VAL A 228 -3.68 -6.80 -10.61
N GLY A 229 -4.24 -6.45 -11.78
CA GLY A 229 -5.07 -5.25 -11.93
C GLY A 229 -6.29 -5.26 -11.01
N ILE A 230 -7.05 -6.34 -10.99
CA ILE A 230 -8.22 -6.51 -10.11
C ILE A 230 -7.78 -6.52 -8.64
N GLY A 231 -6.72 -7.26 -8.29
CA GLY A 231 -6.20 -7.34 -6.94
C GLY A 231 -5.78 -5.97 -6.39
N LEU A 232 -5.03 -5.21 -7.20
CA LEU A 232 -4.58 -3.86 -6.85
C LEU A 232 -5.77 -2.91 -6.69
N PHE A 233 -6.75 -2.95 -7.60
CA PHE A 233 -7.96 -2.14 -7.51
C PHE A 233 -8.72 -2.42 -6.21
N VAL A 234 -9.02 -3.69 -5.93
CA VAL A 234 -9.75 -4.09 -4.72
C VAL A 234 -8.97 -3.73 -3.45
N ALA A 235 -7.66 -3.95 -3.43
CA ALA A 235 -6.80 -3.59 -2.29
C ALA A 235 -6.81 -2.08 -2.04
N ASN A 236 -6.74 -1.25 -3.09
CA ASN A 236 -6.85 0.21 -2.95
C ASN A 236 -8.21 0.64 -2.40
N VAL A 237 -9.30 0.09 -2.95
CA VAL A 237 -10.66 0.38 -2.44
C VAL A 237 -10.77 0.02 -0.96
N MET A 238 -10.30 -1.17 -0.56
CA MET A 238 -10.33 -1.59 0.85
C MET A 238 -9.48 -0.69 1.75
N THR A 239 -8.34 -0.23 1.27
CA THR A 239 -7.46 0.69 2.00
C THR A 239 -8.14 2.04 2.20
N VAL A 240 -8.75 2.61 1.16
CA VAL A 240 -9.50 3.86 1.24
C VAL A 240 -10.69 3.72 2.20
N MET A 241 -11.44 2.61 2.13
CA MET A 241 -12.54 2.36 3.06
C MET A 241 -12.07 2.28 4.52
N ARG A 242 -10.96 1.59 4.78
CA ARG A 242 -10.37 1.47 6.11
C ARG A 242 -9.88 2.81 6.65
N LEU A 243 -9.21 3.62 5.80
CA LEU A 243 -8.81 4.97 6.17
C LEU A 243 -10.02 5.85 6.47
N SER A 244 -11.08 5.74 5.68
CA SER A 244 -12.34 6.45 5.90
C SER A 244 -12.98 6.09 7.26
N GLU A 245 -13.00 4.80 7.62
CA GLU A 245 -13.51 4.34 8.92
C GLU A 245 -12.66 4.88 10.09
N LEU A 246 -11.33 4.87 9.97
CA LEU A 246 -10.43 5.41 10.99
C LEU A 246 -10.61 6.91 11.18
N GLN A 247 -10.72 7.65 10.08
CA GLN A 247 -10.92 9.11 10.14
C GLN A 247 -12.32 9.50 10.63
N ALA A 248 -13.34 8.67 10.36
CA ALA A 248 -14.67 8.88 10.93
C ALA A 248 -14.69 8.76 12.47
N ALA A 249 -13.78 7.98 13.04
CA ALA A 249 -13.62 7.87 14.49
C ALA A 249 -12.97 9.12 15.12
N ASP A 250 -12.28 9.95 14.34
CA ASP A 250 -11.69 11.22 14.78
C ASP A 250 -12.71 12.39 14.78
N VAL A 251 -13.94 12.16 14.36
CA VAL A 251 -15.05 13.10 14.47
C VAL A 251 -15.98 12.62 15.58
N LYS A 252 -16.06 13.40 16.64
CA LYS A 252 -16.90 13.12 17.82
C LYS A 252 -18.00 14.19 17.94
N ALA A 253 -19.21 13.75 18.18
CA ALA A 253 -20.33 14.63 18.44
C ALA A 253 -20.85 14.36 19.84
N VAL A 254 -20.81 15.36 20.69
CA VAL A 254 -21.07 15.28 22.11
C VAL A 254 -22.12 16.29 22.51
N THR A 255 -23.13 15.84 23.23
CA THR A 255 -24.12 16.67 23.92
C THR A 255 -24.09 16.41 25.43
N ASP A 256 -23.56 15.24 25.84
CA ASP A 256 -23.48 14.79 27.23
C ASP A 256 -22.13 15.21 27.85
N PRO A 257 -22.11 15.97 28.96
CA PRO A 257 -20.89 16.40 29.63
C PRO A 257 -20.01 15.23 30.16
N ASP A 258 -20.60 14.07 30.42
CA ASP A 258 -19.91 12.88 30.90
C ASP A 258 -19.50 11.90 29.79
N SER A 259 -19.62 12.30 28.54
CA SER A 259 -19.21 11.48 27.40
C SER A 259 -17.72 11.09 27.50
N PRO A 260 -17.39 9.78 27.38
CA PRO A 260 -16.01 9.32 27.39
C PRO A 260 -15.26 9.62 26.09
N ASP A 261 -15.95 10.19 25.10
CA ASP A 261 -15.44 10.40 23.77
C ASP A 261 -14.42 11.54 23.65
N ILE A 262 -14.49 12.54 24.56
CA ILE A 262 -13.65 13.73 24.58
C ILE A 262 -13.26 14.07 26.01
N GLU A 263 -12.01 14.47 26.22
CA GLU A 263 -11.58 15.07 27.49
C GLU A 263 -12.08 16.52 27.55
N LEU A 264 -13.03 16.75 28.44
CA LEU A 264 -13.58 18.08 28.73
C LEU A 264 -13.02 18.56 30.06
N SER A 265 -12.66 19.85 30.11
CA SER A 265 -12.34 20.51 31.38
C SER A 265 -13.58 20.61 32.29
N PRO A 266 -13.43 20.77 33.61
CA PRO A 266 -14.57 20.94 34.50
C PRO A 266 -15.50 22.08 34.06
N TYR A 267 -14.95 23.19 33.62
CA TYR A 267 -15.69 24.34 33.10
C TYR A 267 -16.52 24.01 31.85
N GLU A 268 -15.94 23.26 30.89
CA GLU A 268 -16.64 22.84 29.66
C GLU A 268 -17.76 21.82 29.96
N LYS A 269 -17.57 20.98 30.98
CA LYS A 269 -18.61 20.06 31.46
C LYS A 269 -19.78 20.82 32.05
N ASP A 270 -19.51 21.80 32.89
CA ASP A 270 -20.55 22.65 33.49
C ASP A 270 -21.35 23.37 32.40
N MET A 271 -20.68 23.90 31.36
CA MET A 271 -21.33 24.55 30.22
C MET A 271 -22.26 23.59 29.46
N LEU A 272 -21.81 22.39 29.16
CA LEU A 272 -22.64 21.40 28.47
C LEU A 272 -23.79 20.90 29.35
N GLN A 273 -23.61 20.82 30.67
CA GLN A 273 -24.67 20.46 31.60
C GLN A 273 -25.74 21.56 31.66
N GLU A 274 -25.35 22.82 31.66
CA GLU A 274 -26.28 23.96 31.65
C GLU A 274 -27.00 24.10 30.32
N ALA A 275 -26.34 23.72 29.21
CA ALA A 275 -26.96 23.65 27.90
C ALA A 275 -28.12 22.64 27.79
N GLY A 276 -28.17 21.63 28.67
CA GLY A 276 -29.28 20.65 28.74
C GLY A 276 -29.59 19.96 27.41
N ASN A 277 -28.56 19.48 26.70
CA ASN A 277 -28.62 18.85 25.39
C ASN A 277 -29.03 19.78 24.21
N LYS A 278 -29.06 21.10 24.40
CA LYS A 278 -29.40 22.05 23.34
C LYS A 278 -28.20 22.46 22.47
N VAL A 279 -26.99 22.19 22.95
CA VAL A 279 -25.75 22.49 22.24
C VAL A 279 -25.10 21.17 21.80
N LEU A 280 -24.81 21.07 20.51
CA LEU A 280 -24.02 19.98 19.94
C LEU A 280 -22.57 20.42 19.78
N LEU A 281 -21.66 19.78 20.49
CA LEU A 281 -20.23 19.94 20.30
C LEU A 281 -19.73 18.91 19.29
N LEU A 282 -19.31 19.39 18.12
CA LEU A 282 -18.68 18.60 17.07
C LEU A 282 -17.16 18.76 17.15
N TYR A 283 -16.48 17.81 17.84
CA TYR A 283 -15.04 17.79 17.97
C TYR A 283 -14.40 17.06 16.80
N MET A 284 -13.41 17.67 16.17
CA MET A 284 -12.72 17.17 14.99
C MET A 284 -11.20 17.17 15.24
N ARG A 285 -10.54 16.01 15.07
CA ARG A 285 -9.12 15.85 15.39
C ARG A 285 -8.31 15.34 14.20
N GLY A 286 -7.04 15.73 14.11
CA GLY A 286 -6.07 15.20 13.14
C GLY A 286 -6.30 15.68 11.72
N SER A 287 -6.12 14.78 10.75
CA SER A 287 -6.30 15.06 9.31
C SER A 287 -7.51 14.29 8.78
N ILE A 288 -8.58 14.98 8.47
CA ILE A 288 -9.83 14.38 8.02
C ILE A 288 -9.98 14.61 6.52
N ILE A 289 -9.65 13.58 5.74
CA ILE A 289 -9.67 13.64 4.26
C ILE A 289 -10.95 12.99 3.71
N PHE A 290 -11.35 11.85 4.26
CA PHE A 290 -12.52 11.07 3.85
C PHE A 290 -13.35 10.65 5.07
N GLY A 291 -14.61 10.28 4.88
CA GLY A 291 -15.41 9.57 5.90
C GLY A 291 -16.11 10.43 6.95
N ALA A 292 -15.74 11.68 7.16
CA ALA A 292 -16.41 12.58 8.12
C ALA A 292 -17.86 12.89 7.74
N SER A 293 -18.17 12.87 6.45
CA SER A 293 -19.50 13.16 5.92
C SER A 293 -20.61 12.35 6.60
N ARG A 294 -20.39 11.06 6.79
CA ARG A 294 -21.38 10.19 7.46
C ARG A 294 -21.49 10.47 8.95
N ALA A 295 -20.37 10.76 9.62
CA ALA A 295 -20.36 11.07 11.04
C ALA A 295 -21.07 12.38 11.34
N ILE A 296 -20.85 13.39 10.48
CA ILE A 296 -21.46 14.71 10.58
C ILE A 296 -22.96 14.62 10.27
N SER A 297 -23.35 14.04 9.10
CA SER A 297 -24.74 13.99 8.67
C SER A 297 -25.63 13.12 9.57
N ARG A 298 -25.11 11.98 10.06
CA ARG A 298 -25.89 11.06 10.90
C ARG A 298 -26.27 11.68 12.25
N ARG A 299 -25.41 12.48 12.83
CA ARG A 299 -25.65 13.12 14.12
C ARG A 299 -26.52 14.37 14.01
N ASN A 300 -26.46 15.07 12.87
CA ASN A 300 -27.30 16.24 12.62
C ASN A 300 -28.80 15.87 12.50
N SER A 301 -29.10 14.63 12.12
CA SER A 301 -30.48 14.12 11.99
C SER A 301 -31.06 13.50 13.27
N GLU A 302 -30.21 13.20 14.27
CA GLU A 302 -30.65 12.48 15.50
C GLU A 302 -31.07 13.42 16.64
N VAL A 303 -30.85 14.76 16.53
CA VAL A 303 -31.10 15.65 17.68
C VAL A 303 -32.19 16.67 17.38
N GLU A 304 -33.42 16.26 17.60
CA GLU A 304 -34.56 17.19 17.75
C GLU A 304 -34.33 18.05 19.01
N GLY A 305 -34.28 19.38 18.85
CA GLY A 305 -34.19 20.32 19.97
C GLY A 305 -32.84 21.04 20.13
N LEU A 306 -31.88 20.85 19.21
CA LEU A 306 -30.65 21.65 19.18
C LEU A 306 -30.93 23.14 18.92
N GLU A 307 -30.27 24.00 19.69
CA GLU A 307 -30.31 25.45 19.50
C GLU A 307 -28.98 25.98 18.91
N ALA A 308 -27.85 25.30 19.19
CA ALA A 308 -26.55 25.70 18.67
C ALA A 308 -25.65 24.50 18.32
N LEU A 309 -24.74 24.73 17.35
CA LEU A 309 -23.65 23.85 16.97
C LEU A 309 -22.31 24.53 17.28
N VAL A 310 -21.47 23.85 18.04
CA VAL A 310 -20.06 24.25 18.26
C VAL A 310 -19.16 23.31 17.48
N VAL A 311 -18.44 23.82 16.50
CA VAL A 311 -17.46 23.06 15.71
C VAL A 311 -16.07 23.31 16.29
N ASP A 312 -15.54 22.33 17.00
CA ASP A 312 -14.20 22.43 17.58
C ASP A 312 -13.16 21.82 16.62
N MET A 313 -12.28 22.68 16.14
CA MET A 313 -11.17 22.39 15.24
C MET A 313 -9.80 22.55 15.89
N THR A 314 -9.73 22.70 17.22
CA THR A 314 -8.49 22.99 17.95
C THR A 314 -7.38 21.98 17.63
N ASP A 315 -7.72 20.71 17.54
CA ASP A 315 -6.78 19.63 17.26
C ASP A 315 -6.76 19.18 15.79
N MET A 316 -7.42 19.96 14.91
CA MET A 316 -7.46 19.65 13.48
C MET A 316 -6.22 20.16 12.76
N LYS A 317 -5.53 19.28 12.02
CA LYS A 317 -4.35 19.64 11.20
C LYS A 317 -4.71 19.90 9.74
N HIS A 318 -5.66 19.13 9.20
CA HIS A 318 -6.02 19.23 7.79
C HIS A 318 -7.50 18.87 7.56
N LEU A 319 -8.20 19.75 6.84
CA LEU A 319 -9.57 19.52 6.39
C LEU A 319 -9.58 19.20 4.89
N GLY A 320 -9.93 17.95 4.54
CA GLY A 320 -10.03 17.48 3.15
C GLY A 320 -11.27 18.02 2.44
N VAL A 321 -11.30 17.88 1.10
CA VAL A 321 -12.40 18.42 0.27
C VAL A 321 -13.75 17.80 0.65
N SER A 322 -13.83 16.47 0.70
CA SER A 322 -15.08 15.77 1.00
C SER A 322 -15.62 16.10 2.40
N SER A 323 -14.71 16.24 3.37
CA SER A 323 -15.07 16.59 4.75
C SER A 323 -15.49 18.05 4.89
N SER A 324 -14.87 18.95 4.10
CA SER A 324 -15.26 20.35 4.09
C SER A 324 -16.65 20.56 3.49
N LEU A 325 -17.02 19.84 2.42
CA LEU A 325 -18.37 19.89 1.85
C LEU A 325 -19.43 19.34 2.81
N ALA A 326 -19.09 18.29 3.55
CA ALA A 326 -20.01 17.76 4.56
C ALA A 326 -20.21 18.70 5.75
N LEU A 327 -19.14 19.37 6.17
CA LEU A 327 -19.20 20.38 7.20
C LEU A 327 -19.99 21.61 6.73
N GLU A 328 -19.77 22.05 5.49
CA GLU A 328 -20.55 23.10 4.84
C GLU A 328 -22.05 22.79 4.91
N GLN A 329 -22.45 21.60 4.46
CA GLN A 329 -23.84 21.20 4.50
C GLN A 329 -24.41 21.21 5.92
N ALA A 330 -23.66 20.69 6.90
CA ALA A 330 -24.09 20.69 8.30
C ALA A 330 -24.25 22.11 8.87
N ILE A 331 -23.35 23.02 8.54
CA ILE A 331 -23.44 24.44 8.94
C ILE A 331 -24.65 25.11 8.28
N LEU A 332 -24.82 24.93 6.98
CA LEU A 332 -25.95 25.50 6.25
C LEU A 332 -27.30 24.98 6.74
N ASP A 333 -27.39 23.69 7.05
CA ASP A 333 -28.60 23.08 7.63
C ASP A 333 -28.95 23.72 9.00
N MET A 334 -27.96 23.97 9.85
CA MET A 334 -28.15 24.64 11.14
C MET A 334 -28.56 26.11 10.97
N VAL A 335 -27.87 26.85 10.10
CA VAL A 335 -28.18 28.26 9.82
C VAL A 335 -29.57 28.41 9.18
N SER A 336 -29.92 27.55 8.22
CA SER A 336 -31.27 27.56 7.59
C SER A 336 -32.40 27.24 8.57
N ALA A 337 -32.10 26.44 9.60
CA ALA A 337 -33.02 26.15 10.72
C ALA A 337 -33.07 27.28 11.75
N GLY A 338 -32.38 28.42 11.55
CA GLY A 338 -32.33 29.53 12.47
C GLY A 338 -31.48 29.29 13.73
N LYS A 339 -30.63 28.28 13.71
CA LYS A 339 -29.78 27.88 14.84
C LYS A 339 -28.41 28.53 14.75
N ALA A 340 -27.77 28.78 15.91
CA ALA A 340 -26.46 29.41 15.96
C ALA A 340 -25.35 28.41 15.67
N VAL A 341 -24.30 28.85 14.97
CA VAL A 341 -23.09 28.05 14.72
C VAL A 341 -21.88 28.82 15.23
N TYR A 342 -21.04 28.13 16.01
CA TYR A 342 -19.79 28.63 16.57
C TYR A 342 -18.64 27.75 16.10
N VAL A 343 -17.47 28.34 15.87
CA VAL A 343 -16.26 27.62 15.44
C VAL A 343 -15.14 27.95 16.42
N ALA A 344 -14.52 26.91 16.97
CA ALA A 344 -13.41 27.03 17.90
C ALA A 344 -12.11 26.52 17.28
N GLY A 345 -11.00 27.24 17.53
CA GLY A 345 -9.64 26.77 17.26
C GLY A 345 -9.33 26.45 15.79
N ALA A 346 -10.00 27.09 14.84
CA ALA A 346 -9.75 26.86 13.42
C ALA A 346 -8.35 27.34 13.02
N GLY A 347 -7.42 26.40 12.82
CA GLY A 347 -6.07 26.67 12.30
C GLY A 347 -6.10 27.27 10.89
N GLU A 348 -4.92 27.68 10.39
CA GLU A 348 -4.79 28.38 9.10
C GLU A 348 -5.40 27.62 7.92
N GLN A 349 -5.13 26.32 7.80
CA GLN A 349 -5.60 25.50 6.67
C GLN A 349 -7.12 25.26 6.73
N PRO A 350 -7.73 24.79 7.84
CA PRO A 350 -9.18 24.67 7.96
C PRO A 350 -9.90 26.01 7.73
N ARG A 351 -9.43 27.11 8.31
CA ARG A 351 -10.01 28.44 8.11
C ARG A 351 -10.00 28.87 6.66
N ARG A 352 -8.84 28.77 5.97
CA ARG A 352 -8.72 29.08 4.55
C ARG A 352 -9.64 28.22 3.69
N ARG A 353 -9.88 26.95 4.10
CA ARG A 353 -10.80 26.08 3.39
C ARG A 353 -12.25 26.55 3.57
N MET A 354 -12.63 26.96 4.77
CA MET A 354 -13.97 27.52 5.04
C MET A 354 -14.20 28.83 4.29
N GLU A 355 -13.18 29.69 4.19
CA GLU A 355 -13.21 30.93 3.39
C GLU A 355 -13.48 30.64 1.92
N ASN A 356 -12.75 29.68 1.34
CA ASN A 356 -12.91 29.30 -0.07
C ASN A 356 -14.30 28.70 -0.40
N LEU A 357 -14.99 28.18 0.60
CA LEU A 357 -16.37 27.67 0.48
C LEU A 357 -17.44 28.75 0.77
N GLY A 358 -17.03 29.98 1.11
CA GLY A 358 -17.98 31.04 1.46
C GLY A 358 -18.66 30.86 2.83
N LEU A 359 -18.20 29.92 3.66
CA LEU A 359 -18.83 29.64 4.96
C LEU A 359 -18.72 30.80 5.94
N LEU A 360 -17.71 31.66 5.79
CA LEU A 360 -17.56 32.85 6.64
C LEU A 360 -18.67 33.87 6.43
N GLU A 361 -19.36 33.85 5.31
CA GLU A 361 -20.51 34.74 5.04
C GLU A 361 -21.75 34.32 5.86
N HIS A 362 -21.82 33.06 6.24
CA HIS A 362 -22.95 32.47 6.98
C HIS A 362 -22.73 32.43 8.50
N ILE A 363 -21.51 32.63 8.97
CA ILE A 363 -21.14 32.58 10.37
C ILE A 363 -20.62 33.98 10.79
N PRO A 364 -21.30 34.68 11.74
CA PRO A 364 -20.84 35.97 12.21
C PRO A 364 -19.38 35.94 12.72
N PRO A 365 -18.56 36.95 12.43
CA PRO A 365 -17.14 36.95 12.86
C PRO A 365 -16.93 36.72 14.37
N LYS A 366 -17.83 37.17 15.21
CA LYS A 366 -17.82 36.97 16.67
C LYS A 366 -18.09 35.52 17.09
N HIS A 367 -18.54 34.67 16.21
CA HIS A 367 -18.74 33.23 16.47
C HIS A 367 -17.49 32.38 16.22
N PHE A 368 -16.41 32.98 15.67
CA PHE A 368 -15.09 32.38 15.61
C PHE A 368 -14.33 32.68 16.89
N GLN A 369 -13.99 31.60 17.62
CA GLN A 369 -13.32 31.68 18.91
C GLN A 369 -12.00 30.94 18.88
N ASP A 370 -11.03 31.41 19.68
CA ASP A 370 -9.71 30.74 19.75
C ASP A 370 -9.76 29.44 20.55
N THR A 371 -10.71 29.34 21.50
CA THR A 371 -10.82 28.19 22.38
C THR A 371 -12.22 27.57 22.35
N ARG A 372 -12.28 26.26 22.62
CA ARG A 372 -13.53 25.51 22.75
C ARG A 372 -14.39 26.05 23.90
N ALA A 373 -13.76 26.40 25.02
CA ALA A 373 -14.45 26.95 26.20
C ALA A 373 -15.21 28.24 25.86
N ASN A 374 -14.57 29.18 25.17
CA ASN A 374 -15.21 30.44 24.75
C ASN A 374 -16.37 30.21 23.76
N ALA A 375 -16.20 29.29 22.85
CA ALA A 375 -17.25 28.94 21.90
C ALA A 375 -18.47 28.29 22.58
N LEU A 376 -18.24 27.41 23.57
CA LEU A 376 -19.31 26.83 24.39
C LEU A 376 -20.01 27.89 25.25
N GLN A 377 -19.27 28.79 25.88
CA GLN A 377 -19.83 29.85 26.66
C GLN A 377 -20.77 30.74 25.84
N LEU A 378 -20.34 31.15 24.65
CA LEU A 378 -21.20 31.90 23.73
C LEU A 378 -22.39 31.12 23.22
N ALA A 379 -22.27 29.81 23.04
CA ALA A 379 -23.36 28.95 22.58
C ALA A 379 -24.45 28.79 23.66
N VAL A 380 -24.07 28.80 24.94
CA VAL A 380 -24.98 28.63 26.08
C VAL A 380 -25.62 29.95 26.52
N PHE A 381 -24.81 31.00 26.72
CA PHE A 381 -25.28 32.26 27.31
C PHE A 381 -25.51 33.36 26.28
N GLY A 382 -25.08 33.21 25.04
CA GLY A 382 -25.11 34.28 24.05
C GLY A 382 -24.12 35.40 24.33
N PRO A 383 -24.06 36.42 23.46
CA PRO A 383 -23.09 37.52 23.58
C PRO A 383 -23.28 38.45 24.78
N ALA A 384 -24.39 38.33 25.53
CA ALA A 384 -24.66 39.10 26.72
C ALA A 384 -24.05 38.51 28.02
N GLY A 385 -23.70 37.22 28.01
CA GLY A 385 -23.11 36.54 29.18
C GLY A 385 -21.63 36.80 29.41
N THR A 386 -20.91 37.31 28.39
CA THR A 386 -19.47 37.59 28.47
C THR A 386 -19.15 38.98 29.07
N ALA A 387 -20.14 39.83 29.26
CA ALA A 387 -19.96 41.19 29.79
C ALA A 387 -19.69 41.25 31.32
N ASN A 388 -19.92 40.15 32.04
CA ASN A 388 -19.75 40.17 33.51
C ASN A 388 -18.34 39.79 33.98
N GLU A 389 -17.55 39.02 33.19
CA GLU A 389 -16.17 38.70 33.60
C GLU A 389 -15.17 39.84 33.38
N ASP A 390 -15.37 40.71 32.36
CA ASP A 390 -14.53 41.88 32.12
C ASP A 390 -14.71 42.98 33.21
N MET A 391 -15.75 42.93 34.04
CA MET A 391 -15.97 43.86 35.15
C MET A 391 -15.30 43.42 36.46
N GLU A 392 -15.03 42.13 36.67
CA GLU A 392 -14.35 41.68 37.88
C GLU A 392 -12.83 41.85 37.78
N ASP A 393 -12.22 41.70 36.60
CA ASP A 393 -10.76 41.94 36.43
C ASP A 393 -10.36 43.41 36.47
N ASN A 394 -11.23 44.33 36.05
CA ASN A 394 -10.96 45.77 36.15
C ASN A 394 -11.10 46.35 37.58
N ASN A 395 -11.69 45.58 38.52
CA ASN A 395 -11.82 46.04 39.91
C ASN A 395 -10.71 45.53 40.85
N ALA A 396 -9.87 44.60 40.36
CA ALA A 396 -8.72 44.07 41.09
C ALA A 396 -7.49 45.03 41.01
N ASP A 397 -7.36 45.81 39.94
CA ASP A 397 -6.24 46.75 39.74
C ASP A 397 -6.44 48.14 40.36
N ALA A 398 -7.61 48.43 40.96
CA ALA A 398 -7.93 49.77 41.52
C ALA A 398 -7.68 49.89 43.03
N LYS A 399 -7.00 48.94 43.70
CA LYS A 399 -6.65 49.01 45.14
C LYS A 399 -5.18 48.76 45.41
N THR A 400 -4.36 49.77 45.14
CA THR A 400 -3.13 50.00 45.92
C THR A 400 -3.14 51.42 46.41
N PRO A 401 -3.21 51.64 47.72
CA PRO A 401 -3.02 52.99 48.28
C PRO A 401 -1.54 53.32 48.41
N ASP A 402 -1.20 54.49 47.99
CA ASP A 402 0.01 55.17 48.40
C ASP A 402 0.14 55.17 49.92
N SER A 403 1.27 54.82 50.46
CA SER A 403 1.79 55.28 51.73
C SER A 403 3.30 55.22 51.70
N GLU A 404 3.88 56.36 51.52
CA GLU A 404 4.86 57.04 52.37
C GLU A 404 5.88 56.17 53.12
N GLY A 405 7.15 56.58 52.94
CA GLY A 405 8.29 56.26 53.78
C GLY A 405 9.61 56.40 53.04
#